data_1f0d1daf67f3126eb4c979837180b8b1
#
_entry.id   1f0d1daf67f3126eb4c979837180b8b1
#
_cell.length_a   1.000
_cell.length_b   1.000
_cell.length_c   1.000
_cell.angle_alpha   90.00
_cell.angle_beta   90.00
_cell.angle_gamma   90.00
#
_symmetry.space_group_name_H-M   'P 1'
#
loop_
_entity.id
_entity.type
_entity.pdbx_description
1 polymer ?
#
loop_
_entity_poly.entity_id
_entity_poly.type
_entity_poly.pdbx_seq_one_letter_code
_entity_poly.pdbx_strand_id
1 'polypeptide(L)'
;KAPKKKPIPMYLNALVVQNKDGKFLLEKNEDEKLLKGFWHFPLIEVDDFSQEEEINLFHQVSEESVNFGPSPEESFQQDYDLKVDWLDYQFDQIKHVFSHRKWHVKIIAGQVNDFHEFKDREVRWISPKEFSHYPFAKPQQKIWQGYERTYLDNGRQ
;
A
#
# COMPACT_ATOMS: atom_id res chain seq x y z
N LYS A 1 21.03 17.24 28.75
CA LYS A 1 20.26 16.25 28.00
C LYS A 1 20.15 16.66 26.54
N ALA A 2 20.60 15.79 25.63
CA ALA A 2 20.41 16.04 24.23
C ALA A 2 18.91 15.98 23.89
N PRO A 3 18.38 16.94 23.12
CA PRO A 3 16.98 16.90 22.72
C PRO A 3 16.70 15.66 21.88
N LYS A 4 15.58 15.01 22.14
CA LYS A 4 15.15 13.88 21.33
C LYS A 4 14.91 14.37 19.90
N LYS A 5 15.56 13.73 18.94
CA LYS A 5 15.30 14.03 17.53
C LYS A 5 13.89 13.60 17.18
N LYS A 6 13.17 14.46 16.48
CA LYS A 6 11.86 14.10 15.96
C LYS A 6 12.01 12.99 14.91
N PRO A 7 11.10 12.02 14.89
CA PRO A 7 11.15 10.99 13.86
C PRO A 7 11.07 11.59 12.45
N ILE A 8 11.84 11.02 11.54
CA ILE A 8 11.82 11.46 10.14
C ILE A 8 10.52 10.94 9.50
N PRO A 9 9.70 11.81 8.91
CA PRO A 9 8.46 11.36 8.28
C PRO A 9 8.75 10.58 7.00
N MET A 10 8.02 9.50 6.79
CA MET A 10 8.01 8.74 5.55
C MET A 10 6.57 8.63 5.07
N TYR A 11 6.38 8.81 3.77
CA TYR A 11 5.05 8.76 3.15
C TYR A 11 4.98 7.55 2.24
N LEU A 12 4.09 6.64 2.55
CA LEU A 12 3.99 5.35 1.87
C LEU A 12 2.56 5.13 1.38
N ASN A 13 2.46 4.58 0.18
CA ASN A 13 1.20 4.07 -0.32
C ASN A 13 1.21 2.55 -0.18
N ALA A 14 0.23 2.00 0.51
CA ALA A 14 0.04 0.56 0.64
C ALA A 14 -1.00 0.12 -0.40
N LEU A 15 -0.60 -0.78 -1.28
CA LEU A 15 -1.45 -1.27 -2.34
C LEU A 15 -2.13 -2.56 -1.86
N VAL A 16 -3.43 -2.47 -1.55
CA VAL A 16 -4.21 -3.61 -1.07
C VAL A 16 -5.02 -4.13 -2.24
N VAL A 17 -4.52 -5.17 -2.88
CA VAL A 17 -5.05 -5.70 -4.14
C VAL A 17 -5.64 -7.08 -3.91
N GLN A 18 -6.90 -7.24 -4.30
CA GLN A 18 -7.66 -8.46 -4.12
C GLN A 18 -7.96 -9.11 -5.47
N ASN A 19 -7.86 -10.45 -5.53
CA ASN A 19 -8.25 -11.19 -6.72
C ASN A 19 -9.71 -11.69 -6.64
N LYS A 20 -10.15 -12.41 -7.67
CA LYS A 20 -11.53 -12.93 -7.75
C LYS A 20 -11.87 -13.92 -6.63
N ASP A 21 -10.88 -14.61 -6.10
CA ASP A 21 -11.08 -15.60 -5.03
C ASP A 21 -11.10 -14.97 -3.64
N GLY A 22 -11.03 -13.64 -3.56
CA GLY A 22 -10.99 -12.92 -2.29
C GLY A 22 -9.65 -12.96 -1.61
N LYS A 23 -8.59 -13.32 -2.31
CA LYS A 23 -7.23 -13.38 -1.78
C LYS A 23 -6.51 -12.07 -2.05
N PHE A 24 -5.60 -11.73 -1.16
CA PHE A 24 -4.85 -10.48 -1.21
C PHE A 24 -3.40 -10.72 -1.57
N LEU A 25 -2.82 -9.76 -2.30
CA LEU A 25 -1.43 -9.83 -2.74
C LEU A 25 -0.51 -9.43 -1.60
N LEU A 26 0.35 -10.35 -1.20
CA LEU A 26 1.36 -10.11 -0.18
C LEU A 26 2.72 -10.51 -0.69
N GLU A 27 3.74 -9.80 -0.24
CA GLU A 27 5.13 -10.06 -0.59
C GLU A 27 5.95 -10.33 0.66
N LYS A 28 6.84 -11.30 0.57
CA LYS A 28 7.74 -11.63 1.66
C LYS A 28 8.95 -10.71 1.64
N ASN A 29 9.29 -10.19 2.80
CA ASN A 29 10.46 -9.33 2.94
C ASN A 29 11.73 -10.19 2.95
N GLU A 30 12.57 -9.98 1.96
CA GLU A 30 13.85 -10.68 1.84
C GLU A 30 15.04 -9.87 2.35
N ASP A 31 14.79 -8.62 2.79
CA ASP A 31 15.84 -7.75 3.33
C ASP A 31 16.32 -8.29 4.68
N GLU A 32 17.58 -8.68 4.75
CA GLU A 32 18.17 -9.25 5.97
C GLU A 32 18.27 -8.24 7.11
N LYS A 33 18.24 -6.96 6.81
CA LYS A 33 18.46 -5.92 7.81
C LYS A 33 17.24 -5.65 8.68
N LEU A 34 16.03 -5.91 8.16
CA LEU A 34 14.82 -5.54 8.88
C LEU A 34 13.66 -6.47 8.52
N LEU A 35 13.17 -7.22 9.51
CA LEU A 35 11.94 -8.01 9.37
C LEU A 35 12.00 -9.07 8.26
N LYS A 36 13.17 -9.69 8.06
CA LYS A 36 13.32 -10.77 7.08
C LYS A 36 12.33 -11.90 7.37
N GLY A 37 11.64 -12.35 6.32
CA GLY A 37 10.66 -13.42 6.44
C GLY A 37 9.25 -12.95 6.79
N PHE A 38 9.09 -11.66 7.13
CA PHE A 38 7.77 -11.09 7.37
C PHE A 38 7.10 -10.75 6.04
N TRP A 39 5.78 -10.90 6.01
CA TRP A 39 4.98 -10.59 4.83
C TRP A 39 4.37 -9.20 4.94
N HIS A 40 4.23 -8.53 3.80
CA HIS A 40 3.70 -7.17 3.77
C HIS A 40 2.89 -6.93 2.51
N PHE A 41 1.95 -5.97 2.62
CA PHE A 41 1.32 -5.42 1.42
C PHE A 41 2.38 -4.65 0.63
N PRO A 42 2.29 -4.64 -0.71
CA PRO A 42 3.20 -3.80 -1.50
C PRO A 42 3.16 -2.35 -1.05
N LEU A 43 4.33 -1.75 -0.89
CA LEU A 43 4.48 -0.38 -0.43
C LEU A 43 5.25 0.42 -1.47
N ILE A 44 4.78 1.63 -1.73
CA ILE A 44 5.47 2.57 -2.62
C ILE A 44 5.69 3.86 -1.84
N GLU A 45 6.97 4.22 -1.66
CA GLU A 45 7.35 5.44 -0.99
C GLU A 45 7.23 6.64 -1.91
N VAL A 46 6.69 7.75 -1.39
CA VAL A 46 6.61 9.02 -2.09
C VAL A 46 7.18 10.11 -1.19
N ASP A 47 7.47 11.27 -1.78
CA ASP A 47 8.06 12.39 -1.02
C ASP A 47 7.06 12.96 0.01
N ASP A 48 5.83 13.12 -0.41
CA ASP A 48 4.70 13.47 0.46
C ASP A 48 3.40 13.21 -0.31
N PHE A 49 2.26 13.41 0.35
CA PHE A 49 0.96 13.20 -0.28
C PHE A 49 0.39 14.44 -0.98
N SER A 50 1.05 15.58 -0.86
CA SER A 50 0.55 16.83 -1.45
C SER A 50 0.62 16.81 -2.98
N GLN A 51 1.57 16.08 -3.55
CA GLN A 51 1.69 15.95 -5.00
C GLN A 51 0.46 15.30 -5.64
N GLU A 52 -0.16 14.35 -4.96
CA GLU A 52 -1.37 13.69 -5.46
C GLU A 52 -2.53 14.68 -5.55
N GLU A 53 -2.68 15.54 -4.56
CA GLU A 53 -3.70 16.58 -4.57
C GLU A 53 -3.45 17.59 -5.69
N GLU A 54 -2.21 17.99 -5.89
CA GLU A 54 -1.84 18.90 -6.98
C GLU A 54 -2.10 18.28 -8.36
N ILE A 55 -1.77 17.02 -8.55
CA ILE A 55 -2.04 16.31 -9.80
C ILE A 55 -3.53 16.28 -10.09
N ASN A 56 -4.33 15.95 -9.10
CA ASN A 56 -5.79 15.91 -9.26
C ASN A 56 -6.36 17.30 -9.57
N LEU A 57 -5.83 18.34 -8.93
CA LEU A 57 -6.24 19.70 -9.19
C LEU A 57 -5.88 20.12 -10.61
N PHE A 58 -4.68 19.77 -11.07
CA PHE A 58 -4.24 20.08 -12.43
C PHE A 58 -5.08 19.37 -13.49
N HIS A 59 -5.43 18.12 -13.25
CA HIS A 59 -6.29 17.37 -14.17
C HIS A 59 -7.70 17.98 -14.28
N GLN A 60 -8.16 18.66 -13.24
CA GLN A 60 -9.46 19.34 -13.25
C GLN A 60 -9.41 20.70 -13.95
N VAL A 61 -8.25 21.36 -13.98
CA VAL A 61 -8.12 22.74 -14.43
C VAL A 61 -7.45 22.86 -15.79
N SER A 62 -6.61 21.90 -16.18
CA SER A 62 -5.91 21.96 -17.46
C SER A 62 -5.85 20.58 -18.11
N GLU A 63 -6.11 20.57 -19.42
CA GLU A 63 -6.00 19.35 -20.23
C GLU A 63 -4.55 19.01 -20.59
N GLU A 64 -3.60 19.82 -20.18
CA GLU A 64 -2.21 19.54 -20.44
C GLU A 64 -1.67 18.51 -19.46
N SER A 65 -1.03 17.48 -20.00
CA SER A 65 -0.40 16.44 -19.17
C SER A 65 0.82 17.02 -18.47
N VAL A 66 0.71 17.22 -17.16
CA VAL A 66 1.86 17.59 -16.35
C VAL A 66 2.57 16.30 -15.95
N ASN A 67 3.85 16.18 -16.30
CA ASN A 67 4.61 14.98 -16.05
C ASN A 67 5.22 15.02 -14.64
N PHE A 68 4.49 14.51 -13.68
CA PHE A 68 4.98 14.35 -12.29
C PHE A 68 5.57 12.95 -12.03
N GLY A 69 5.84 12.19 -13.10
CA GLY A 69 6.23 10.80 -12.98
C GLY A 69 5.03 9.87 -12.81
N PRO A 70 5.25 8.56 -12.71
CA PRO A 70 4.15 7.60 -12.57
C PRO A 70 3.48 7.73 -11.21
N SER A 71 2.16 7.55 -11.19
CA SER A 71 1.41 7.46 -9.94
C SER A 71 1.77 6.17 -9.20
N PRO A 72 1.47 6.05 -7.90
CA PRO A 72 1.67 4.79 -7.19
C PRO A 72 0.95 3.63 -7.86
N GLU A 73 -0.26 3.86 -8.38
CA GLU A 73 -1.03 2.84 -9.09
C GLU A 73 -0.29 2.37 -10.34
N GLU A 74 0.22 3.30 -11.14
CA GLU A 74 0.97 2.97 -12.36
C GLU A 74 2.27 2.26 -12.04
N SER A 75 2.99 2.73 -11.03
CA SER A 75 4.23 2.09 -10.59
C SER A 75 4.00 0.66 -10.14
N PHE A 76 2.92 0.42 -9.40
CA PHE A 76 2.55 -0.91 -8.96
C PHE A 76 2.25 -1.82 -10.15
N GLN A 77 1.44 -1.35 -11.10
CA GLN A 77 1.06 -2.15 -12.26
C GLN A 77 2.27 -2.51 -13.12
N GLN A 78 3.23 -1.61 -13.25
CA GLN A 78 4.47 -1.88 -13.98
C GLN A 78 5.36 -2.87 -13.24
N ASP A 79 5.53 -2.68 -11.93
CA ASP A 79 6.44 -3.49 -11.13
C ASP A 79 5.94 -4.93 -10.97
N TYR A 80 4.64 -5.11 -10.80
CA TYR A 80 4.04 -6.44 -10.60
C TYR A 80 3.43 -7.03 -11.87
N ASP A 81 3.46 -6.30 -12.97
CA ASP A 81 2.87 -6.74 -14.25
C ASP A 81 1.41 -7.17 -14.09
N LEU A 82 0.65 -6.32 -13.43
CA LEU A 82 -0.77 -6.55 -13.16
C LEU A 82 -1.60 -5.39 -13.67
N LYS A 83 -2.76 -5.73 -14.21
CA LYS A 83 -3.78 -4.74 -14.55
C LYS A 83 -4.82 -4.71 -13.45
N VAL A 84 -4.95 -3.59 -12.78
CA VAL A 84 -5.77 -3.45 -11.57
C VAL A 84 -6.91 -2.47 -11.81
N ASP A 85 -8.10 -2.85 -11.36
CA ASP A 85 -9.23 -1.95 -11.27
C ASP A 85 -9.21 -1.29 -9.90
N TRP A 86 -8.80 -0.02 -9.86
CA TRP A 86 -8.64 0.70 -8.61
C TRP A 86 -9.99 1.20 -8.10
N LEU A 87 -10.18 1.09 -6.78
CA LEU A 87 -11.38 1.59 -6.13
C LEU A 87 -11.21 3.08 -5.83
N ASP A 88 -12.26 3.84 -6.11
CA ASP A 88 -12.24 5.29 -5.92
C ASP A 88 -12.73 5.62 -4.51
N TYR A 89 -11.80 5.56 -3.55
CA TYR A 89 -12.12 5.75 -2.14
C TYR A 89 -11.04 6.58 -1.46
N GLN A 90 -11.46 7.47 -0.57
CA GLN A 90 -10.54 8.20 0.28
C GLN A 90 -10.45 7.52 1.65
N PHE A 91 -9.24 7.39 2.15
CA PHE A 91 -8.98 6.70 3.39
C PHE A 91 -8.41 7.62 4.44
N ASP A 92 -8.64 7.23 5.68
CA ASP A 92 -7.85 7.74 6.78
C ASP A 92 -6.42 7.24 6.64
N GLN A 93 -5.48 8.13 6.90
CA GLN A 93 -4.07 7.76 6.92
C GLN A 93 -3.75 6.96 8.17
N ILE A 94 -2.95 5.93 8.00
CA ILE A 94 -2.42 5.15 9.10
C ILE A 94 -1.06 5.71 9.46
N LYS A 95 -0.83 5.89 10.77
CA LYS A 95 0.44 6.38 11.28
C LYS A 95 1.07 5.31 12.16
N HIS A 96 2.36 5.11 11.97
CA HIS A 96 3.13 4.19 12.80
C HIS A 96 4.49 4.78 13.08
N VAL A 97 4.86 4.84 14.34
CA VAL A 97 6.13 5.44 14.77
C VAL A 97 7.12 4.33 15.08
N PHE A 98 8.23 4.34 14.38
CA PHE A 98 9.43 3.61 14.76
C PHE A 98 10.37 4.54 15.52
N SER A 99 11.42 3.99 16.11
CA SER A 99 12.35 4.78 16.92
C SER A 99 12.92 6.00 16.20
N HIS A 100 13.13 5.91 14.88
CA HIS A 100 13.71 7.01 14.09
C HIS A 100 12.84 7.48 12.94
N ARG A 101 11.71 6.83 12.69
CA ARG A 101 10.87 7.15 11.53
C ARG A 101 9.40 7.10 11.90
N LYS A 102 8.65 7.99 11.26
CA LYS A 102 7.19 8.00 11.39
C LYS A 102 6.58 7.72 10.03
N TRP A 103 5.92 6.60 9.91
CA TRP A 103 5.24 6.23 8.67
C TRP A 103 3.88 6.89 8.60
N HIS A 104 3.62 7.56 7.48
CA HIS A 104 2.29 8.01 7.08
C HIS A 104 1.89 7.13 5.93
N VAL A 105 0.87 6.30 6.12
CA VAL A 105 0.50 5.30 5.14
C VAL A 105 -0.89 5.60 4.61
N LYS A 106 -0.99 5.70 3.30
CA LYS A 106 -2.27 5.83 2.60
C LYS A 106 -2.58 4.50 1.94
N ILE A 107 -3.80 4.01 2.11
CA ILE A 107 -4.22 2.73 1.53
C ILE A 107 -4.86 2.99 0.17
N ILE A 108 -4.36 2.30 -0.84
CA ILE A 108 -4.94 2.31 -2.19
C ILE A 108 -5.41 0.89 -2.46
N ALA A 109 -6.70 0.71 -2.69
CA ALA A 109 -7.28 -0.61 -2.89
C ALA A 109 -7.68 -0.82 -4.33
N GLY A 110 -7.55 -2.06 -4.78
CA GLY A 110 -7.93 -2.43 -6.13
C GLY A 110 -8.27 -3.90 -6.24
N GLN A 111 -8.79 -4.27 -7.39
CA GLN A 111 -9.18 -5.63 -7.70
C GLN A 111 -8.57 -6.05 -9.04
N VAL A 112 -8.16 -7.33 -9.12
CA VAL A 112 -7.66 -7.91 -10.36
C VAL A 112 -8.53 -9.07 -10.78
N ASN A 113 -8.71 -9.19 -12.09
CA ASN A 113 -9.46 -10.30 -12.69
C ASN A 113 -8.54 -11.38 -13.25
N ASP A 114 -7.25 -11.13 -13.25
CA ASP A 114 -6.26 -11.99 -13.84
C ASP A 114 -5.64 -12.93 -12.81
N PHE A 115 -5.34 -14.14 -13.25
CA PHE A 115 -4.56 -15.11 -12.49
C PHE A 115 -3.11 -15.00 -12.93
N HIS A 116 -2.31 -14.36 -12.10
CA HIS A 116 -0.89 -14.21 -12.38
C HIS A 116 -0.08 -14.84 -11.27
N GLU A 117 0.75 -15.81 -11.60
CA GLU A 117 1.70 -16.38 -10.65
C GLU A 117 3.05 -15.72 -10.82
N PHE A 118 3.65 -15.37 -9.70
CA PHE A 118 4.95 -14.69 -9.70
C PHE A 118 6.05 -15.74 -9.51
N LYS A 119 6.88 -15.91 -10.54
CA LYS A 119 7.93 -16.95 -10.52
C LYS A 119 9.25 -16.45 -9.95
N ASP A 120 9.52 -15.16 -10.09
CA ASP A 120 10.81 -14.58 -9.72
C ASP A 120 10.77 -13.76 -8.41
N ARG A 121 9.63 -13.77 -7.74
CA ARG A 121 9.41 -12.99 -6.50
C ARG A 121 8.66 -13.84 -5.50
N GLU A 122 8.94 -13.63 -4.21
CA GLU A 122 8.17 -14.24 -3.14
C GLU A 122 6.88 -13.46 -2.91
N VAL A 123 6.00 -13.53 -3.87
CA VAL A 123 4.68 -12.87 -3.85
C VAL A 123 3.61 -13.94 -3.91
N ARG A 124 2.61 -13.84 -3.05
CA ARG A 124 1.52 -14.81 -2.99
C ARG A 124 0.17 -14.12 -2.82
N TRP A 125 -0.84 -14.79 -3.36
CA TRP A 125 -2.23 -14.44 -3.10
C TRP A 125 -2.68 -15.23 -1.87
N ILE A 126 -3.02 -14.53 -0.79
CA ILE A 126 -3.29 -15.15 0.50
C ILE A 126 -4.69 -14.75 0.98
N SER A 127 -5.48 -15.74 1.39
CA SER A 127 -6.80 -15.49 1.96
C SER A 127 -6.67 -14.88 3.35
N PRO A 128 -7.55 -13.93 3.72
CA PRO A 128 -7.54 -13.38 5.08
C PRO A 128 -7.64 -14.42 6.18
N LYS A 129 -8.31 -15.53 5.92
CA LYS A 129 -8.39 -16.65 6.86
C LYS A 129 -7.03 -17.25 7.20
N GLU A 130 -6.08 -17.12 6.28
CA GLU A 130 -4.74 -17.68 6.43
C GLU A 130 -3.71 -16.66 6.91
N PHE A 131 -4.10 -15.41 7.12
CA PHE A 131 -3.17 -14.37 7.55
C PHE A 131 -2.44 -14.72 8.86
N SER A 132 -3.09 -15.49 9.73
CA SER A 132 -2.46 -15.92 10.97
C SER A 132 -1.27 -16.85 10.77
N HIS A 133 -1.15 -17.47 9.60
CA HIS A 133 -0.02 -18.34 9.27
C HIS A 133 1.17 -17.58 8.68
N TYR A 134 1.00 -16.27 8.46
CA TYR A 134 2.03 -15.42 7.87
C TYR A 134 2.40 -14.32 8.86
N PRO A 135 3.68 -14.17 9.20
CA PRO A 135 4.06 -13.13 10.17
C PRO A 135 3.93 -11.75 9.55
N PHE A 136 3.14 -10.91 10.20
CA PHE A 136 2.95 -9.50 9.83
C PHE A 136 3.55 -8.61 10.89
N ALA A 137 4.35 -7.64 10.48
CA ALA A 137 4.79 -6.58 11.38
C ALA A 137 3.61 -5.69 11.76
N LYS A 138 3.74 -4.98 12.87
CA LYS A 138 2.66 -4.17 13.41
C LYS A 138 2.10 -3.14 12.41
N PRO A 139 2.92 -2.42 11.61
CA PRO A 139 2.35 -1.51 10.62
C PRO A 139 1.49 -2.22 9.58
N GLN A 140 1.85 -3.45 9.21
CA GLN A 140 1.04 -4.21 8.25
C GLN A 140 -0.30 -4.62 8.85
N GLN A 141 -0.33 -4.96 10.13
CA GLN A 141 -1.58 -5.23 10.85
C GLN A 141 -2.48 -3.99 10.86
N LYS A 142 -1.89 -2.82 11.06
CA LYS A 142 -2.64 -1.56 11.04
C LYS A 142 -3.20 -1.26 9.64
N ILE A 143 -2.44 -1.57 8.59
CA ILE A 143 -2.91 -1.40 7.21
C ILE A 143 -4.12 -2.28 6.96
N TRP A 144 -4.06 -3.54 7.37
CA TRP A 144 -5.18 -4.45 7.21
C TRP A 144 -6.41 -3.99 7.99
N GLN A 145 -6.24 -3.57 9.23
CA GLN A 145 -7.33 -3.05 10.06
C GLN A 145 -7.97 -1.82 9.43
N GLY A 146 -7.16 -0.92 8.89
CA GLY A 146 -7.66 0.26 8.18
C GLY A 146 -8.45 -0.10 6.95
N TYR A 147 -7.97 -1.08 6.19
CA TYR A 147 -8.69 -1.59 5.03
C TYR A 147 -10.05 -2.20 5.43
N GLU A 148 -10.06 -3.02 6.47
CA GLU A 148 -11.30 -3.62 6.96
C GLU A 148 -12.34 -2.57 7.35
N ARG A 149 -11.93 -1.55 8.11
CA ARG A 149 -12.84 -0.49 8.53
C ARG A 149 -13.43 0.28 7.36
N THR A 150 -12.61 0.53 6.35
CA THR A 150 -13.02 1.38 5.24
C THR A 150 -13.82 0.63 4.19
N TYR A 151 -13.37 -0.57 3.82
CA TYR A 151 -13.95 -1.30 2.69
C TYR A 151 -14.92 -2.40 3.10
N LEU A 152 -14.62 -3.10 4.17
CA LEU A 152 -15.44 -4.24 4.55
C LEU A 152 -16.60 -3.83 5.45
N ASP A 153 -16.34 -2.95 6.41
CA ASP A 153 -17.38 -2.52 7.34
C ASP A 153 -18.36 -1.54 6.68
N ASN A 154 -17.84 -0.58 5.91
CA ASN A 154 -18.68 0.38 5.22
C ASN A 154 -19.43 -0.23 4.03
N GLY A 155 -18.89 -1.26 3.43
CA GLY A 155 -19.51 -1.94 2.30
C GLY A 155 -20.68 -2.85 2.68
N ARG A 156 -20.94 -3.04 3.98
CA ARG A 156 -22.03 -3.89 4.46
C ARG A 156 -23.32 -3.15 4.74
N GLN A 157 -23.33 -1.84 4.53
CA GLN A 157 -24.57 -1.06 4.73
C GLN A 157 -25.45 -1.07 3.50
#